data_c0e64c6c7460cf6f6eb193fc119145e3
#
_entry.id   c0e64c6c7460cf6f6eb193fc119145e3
#
_cell.length_a   1.000
_cell.length_b   1.000
_cell.length_c   1.000
_cell.angle_alpha   90.00
_cell.angle_beta   90.00
_cell.angle_gamma   90.00
#
_symmetry.space_group_name_H-M   'P 1'
#
loop_
_entity.id
_entity.type
_entity.pdbx_description
1 polymer ?
#
loop_
_entity_poly.entity_id
_entity_poly.type
_entity_poly.pdbx_seq_one_letter_code
_entity_poly.pdbx_strand_id
1 'polypeptide(L)'
;NPLEAIRGRVPGLTIQRGSNGPAALDAVRLRGTTSLTSGNDPLIIVDGVFGDLSMLTSIYPTDIESFTILKDASETAQYGSRGASGVIEVTTKKGMSGRTQVAYNGSFGISTVYKNLKMLSGDEFRRVASERGISILDKGNNTDFQKEIEQTGLQQNHHIAFYGGSSESSYRVSLGFMD
;
A
#
# COMPACT_ATOMS: atom_id res chain seq x y z
N ASN A 1 2.50 -3.65 -1.66
CA ASN A 1 1.19 -3.18 -2.05
C ASN A 1 1.18 -2.91 -3.57
N PRO A 2 0.28 -3.55 -4.37
CA PRO A 2 0.19 -3.35 -5.82
C PRO A 2 0.01 -1.89 -6.24
N LEU A 3 -0.68 -1.10 -5.43
CA LEU A 3 -0.94 0.32 -5.67
C LEU A 3 0.34 1.18 -5.72
N GLU A 4 1.37 0.80 -5.00
CA GLU A 4 2.65 1.52 -5.03
C GLU A 4 3.32 1.43 -6.41
N ALA A 5 3.11 0.34 -7.15
CA ALA A 5 3.68 0.16 -8.48
C ALA A 5 3.12 1.14 -9.52
N ILE A 6 1.89 1.61 -9.33
CA ILE A 6 1.21 2.56 -10.23
C ILE A 6 1.27 4.00 -9.73
N ARG A 7 1.69 4.21 -8.48
CA ARG A 7 1.81 5.53 -7.88
C ARG A 7 2.79 6.42 -8.67
N GLY A 8 2.36 7.61 -9.02
CA GLY A 8 3.16 8.57 -9.78
C GLY A 8 3.38 8.23 -11.27
N ARG A 9 2.90 7.07 -11.74
CA ARG A 9 2.98 6.70 -13.15
C ARG A 9 1.73 7.06 -13.95
N VAL A 10 0.61 7.25 -13.26
CA VAL A 10 -0.68 7.54 -13.88
C VAL A 10 -1.10 8.96 -13.56
N PRO A 11 -1.25 9.83 -14.57
CA PRO A 11 -1.75 11.18 -14.37
C PRO A 11 -3.17 11.17 -13.80
N GLY A 12 -3.41 11.93 -12.72
CA GLY A 12 -4.72 12.05 -12.08
C GLY A 12 -5.05 10.94 -11.06
N LEU A 13 -4.17 9.94 -10.90
CA LEU A 13 -4.30 8.94 -9.84
C LEU A 13 -3.73 9.50 -8.54
N THR A 14 -4.56 9.62 -7.54
CA THR A 14 -4.17 9.99 -6.18
C THR A 14 -4.39 8.80 -5.26
N ILE A 15 -3.33 8.37 -4.59
CA ILE A 15 -3.36 7.31 -3.57
C ILE A 15 -3.05 7.97 -2.23
N GLN A 16 -4.03 8.01 -1.34
CA GLN A 16 -3.87 8.53 0.00
C GLN A 16 -3.72 7.34 0.95
N ARG A 17 -2.60 7.26 1.64
CA ARG A 17 -2.41 6.26 2.69
C ARG A 17 -3.30 6.56 3.87
N GLY A 18 -4.00 5.56 4.35
CA GLY A 18 -4.71 5.65 5.60
C GLY A 18 -3.74 5.93 6.75
N SER A 19 -4.15 6.77 7.71
CA SER A 19 -3.31 7.17 8.85
C SER A 19 -3.09 6.06 9.89
N ASN A 20 -3.72 4.90 9.74
CA ASN A 20 -3.79 3.84 10.75
C ASN A 20 -2.81 2.69 10.55
N GLY A 21 -1.66 2.95 9.93
CA GLY A 21 -0.59 1.95 9.78
C GLY A 21 -0.51 1.31 8.38
N PRO A 22 0.45 0.39 8.17
CA PRO A 22 0.75 -0.19 6.85
C PRO A 22 -0.37 -1.06 6.27
N ALA A 23 -1.33 -1.49 7.08
CA ALA A 23 -2.51 -2.26 6.68
C ALA A 23 -3.76 -1.40 6.42
N ALA A 24 -3.69 -0.07 6.61
CA ALA A 24 -4.82 0.80 6.34
C ALA A 24 -5.11 0.81 4.84
N LEU A 25 -6.39 0.64 4.50
CA LEU A 25 -6.85 0.72 3.13
C LEU A 25 -6.54 2.12 2.58
N ASP A 26 -5.78 2.17 1.52
CA ASP A 26 -5.48 3.40 0.82
C ASP A 26 -6.75 3.90 0.11
N ALA A 27 -7.05 5.18 0.23
CA ALA A 27 -8.08 5.78 -0.61
C ALA A 27 -7.48 6.05 -2.00
N VAL A 28 -8.05 5.44 -3.02
CA VAL A 28 -7.63 5.61 -4.41
C VAL A 28 -8.62 6.47 -5.14
N ARG A 29 -8.16 7.54 -5.78
CA ARG A 29 -9.01 8.43 -6.57
C ARG A 29 -8.38 8.68 -7.94
N LEU A 30 -9.17 8.54 -9.00
CA LEU A 30 -8.70 8.74 -10.37
C LEU A 30 -8.99 10.15 -10.92
N ARG A 31 -10.04 10.80 -10.50
CA ARG A 31 -10.50 12.10 -11.04
C ARG A 31 -10.86 13.12 -9.95
N GLY A 32 -10.37 12.92 -8.73
CA GLY A 32 -10.82 13.72 -7.59
C GLY A 32 -12.18 13.26 -7.06
N THR A 33 -12.94 14.20 -6.48
CA THR A 33 -14.26 13.91 -5.91
C THR A 33 -15.30 14.06 -7.02
N THR A 34 -15.87 12.96 -7.48
CA THR A 34 -16.91 12.92 -8.52
C THR A 34 -18.32 12.90 -7.93
N SER A 35 -18.46 12.48 -6.69
CA SER A 35 -19.74 12.41 -5.97
C SER A 35 -19.59 12.94 -4.55
N LEU A 36 -20.63 13.62 -4.06
CA LEU A 36 -20.73 14.11 -2.69
C LEU A 36 -21.34 13.08 -1.74
N THR A 37 -22.10 12.13 -2.27
CA THR A 37 -22.89 11.17 -1.48
C THR A 37 -22.55 9.72 -1.76
N SER A 38 -22.01 9.41 -2.93
CA SER A 38 -21.58 8.07 -3.33
C SER A 38 -20.07 7.93 -3.20
N GLY A 39 -19.57 6.71 -3.08
CA GLY A 39 -18.12 6.43 -3.06
C GLY A 39 -17.42 7.01 -4.30
N ASN A 40 -16.22 7.52 -4.09
CA ASN A 40 -15.36 8.06 -5.15
C ASN A 40 -14.24 7.09 -5.56
N ASP A 41 -14.32 5.85 -5.07
CA ASP A 41 -13.35 4.82 -5.39
C ASP A 41 -13.54 4.33 -6.84
N PRO A 42 -12.47 4.08 -7.57
CA PRO A 42 -12.55 3.53 -8.91
C PRO A 42 -13.06 2.08 -8.86
N LEU A 43 -13.73 1.66 -9.93
CA LEU A 43 -14.08 0.27 -10.12
C LEU A 43 -12.80 -0.55 -10.36
N ILE A 44 -12.64 -1.62 -9.64
CA ILE A 44 -11.53 -2.56 -9.83
C ILE A 44 -12.04 -3.75 -10.63
N ILE A 45 -11.28 -4.15 -11.65
CA ILE A 45 -11.55 -5.34 -12.45
C ILE A 45 -10.27 -6.17 -12.47
N VAL A 46 -10.35 -7.40 -12.01
CA VAL A 46 -9.22 -8.33 -12.01
C VAL A 46 -9.57 -9.50 -12.93
N ASP A 47 -8.82 -9.66 -14.01
CA ASP A 47 -9.05 -10.70 -15.03
C ASP A 47 -10.50 -10.78 -15.51
N GLY A 48 -11.16 -9.62 -15.63
CA GLY A 48 -12.56 -9.52 -16.06
C GLY A 48 -13.58 -9.65 -14.93
N VAL A 49 -13.15 -9.89 -13.68
CA VAL A 49 -14.04 -9.99 -12.51
C VAL A 49 -14.13 -8.65 -11.81
N PHE A 50 -15.35 -8.17 -11.59
CA PHE A 50 -15.60 -6.93 -10.85
C PHE A 50 -15.30 -7.11 -9.36
N GLY A 51 -14.55 -6.19 -8.81
CA GLY A 51 -14.16 -6.18 -7.42
C GLY A 51 -14.05 -4.78 -6.84
N ASP A 52 -13.47 -4.72 -5.68
CA ASP A 52 -13.17 -3.50 -4.93
C ASP A 52 -11.65 -3.39 -4.63
N LEU A 53 -11.29 -2.36 -3.90
CA LEU A 53 -9.90 -2.10 -3.53
C LEU A 53 -9.30 -3.24 -2.68
N SER A 54 -10.11 -3.93 -1.88
CA SER A 54 -9.65 -5.05 -1.05
C SER A 54 -9.21 -6.24 -1.93
N MET A 55 -9.93 -6.50 -3.01
CA MET A 55 -9.55 -7.52 -3.99
C MET A 55 -8.20 -7.20 -4.63
N LEU A 56 -7.96 -5.94 -5.00
CA LEU A 56 -6.67 -5.52 -5.56
C LEU A 56 -5.52 -5.69 -4.56
N THR A 57 -5.72 -5.31 -3.31
CA THR A 57 -4.68 -5.39 -2.27
C THR A 57 -4.36 -6.83 -1.86
N SER A 58 -5.27 -7.77 -2.11
CA SER A 58 -5.05 -9.20 -1.84
C SER A 58 -4.14 -9.88 -2.88
N ILE A 59 -3.97 -9.27 -4.06
CA ILE A 59 -3.11 -9.81 -5.11
C ILE A 59 -1.65 -9.50 -4.78
N TYR A 60 -0.78 -10.50 -4.91
CA TYR A 60 0.63 -10.28 -4.72
C TYR A 60 1.21 -9.45 -5.89
N PRO A 61 1.98 -8.37 -5.65
CA PRO A 61 2.43 -7.47 -6.71
C PRO A 61 3.18 -8.16 -7.86
N THR A 62 3.92 -9.22 -7.54
CA THR A 62 4.68 -10.00 -8.53
C THR A 62 3.81 -10.86 -9.43
N ASP A 63 2.54 -11.10 -9.07
CA ASP A 63 1.59 -11.85 -9.88
C ASP A 63 0.83 -10.97 -10.86
N ILE A 64 0.99 -9.67 -10.78
CA ILE A 64 0.39 -8.73 -11.73
C ILE A 64 1.25 -8.66 -12.99
N GLU A 65 0.59 -8.79 -14.14
CA GLU A 65 1.20 -8.62 -15.44
C GLU A 65 1.11 -7.16 -15.89
N SER A 66 -0.10 -6.58 -15.82
CA SER A 66 -0.32 -5.21 -16.26
C SER A 66 -1.48 -4.53 -15.52
N PHE A 67 -1.45 -3.20 -15.55
CA PHE A 67 -2.54 -2.33 -15.13
C PHE A 67 -3.00 -1.52 -16.33
N THR A 68 -4.30 -1.51 -16.59
CA THR A 68 -4.96 -0.62 -17.54
C THR A 68 -5.87 0.31 -16.78
N ILE A 69 -5.73 1.62 -16.98
CA ILE A 69 -6.51 2.61 -16.24
C ILE A 69 -7.37 3.40 -17.22
N LEU A 70 -8.69 3.16 -17.12
CA LEU A 70 -9.68 3.80 -17.94
C LEU A 70 -10.22 5.00 -17.17
N LYS A 71 -9.91 6.17 -17.67
CA LYS A 71 -10.34 7.44 -17.06
C LYS A 71 -11.29 8.23 -17.96
N ASP A 72 -11.31 7.97 -19.26
CA ASP A 72 -12.15 8.71 -20.17
C ASP A 72 -13.58 8.16 -20.22
N ALA A 73 -14.56 9.04 -20.34
CA ALA A 73 -15.97 8.66 -20.31
C ALA A 73 -16.35 7.68 -21.42
N SER A 74 -15.71 7.78 -22.58
CA SER A 74 -15.90 6.85 -23.69
C SER A 74 -15.42 5.42 -23.37
N GLU A 75 -14.34 5.30 -22.62
CA GLU A 75 -13.78 4.02 -22.21
C GLU A 75 -14.58 3.39 -21.07
N THR A 76 -15.03 4.22 -20.11
CA THR A 76 -15.74 3.75 -18.92
C THR A 76 -17.22 3.54 -19.14
N ALA A 77 -17.80 4.03 -20.27
CA ALA A 77 -19.22 3.92 -20.59
C ALA A 77 -19.76 2.48 -20.58
N GLN A 78 -18.94 1.52 -20.99
CA GLN A 78 -19.30 0.10 -20.97
C GLN A 78 -19.56 -0.46 -19.57
N TYR A 79 -19.06 0.19 -18.53
CA TYR A 79 -19.22 -0.21 -17.12
C TYR A 79 -20.37 0.54 -16.42
N GLY A 80 -21.11 1.40 -17.17
CA GLY A 80 -22.26 2.15 -16.67
C GLY A 80 -21.89 3.06 -15.49
N SER A 81 -22.80 3.18 -14.54
CA SER A 81 -22.62 4.04 -13.36
C SER A 81 -21.44 3.65 -12.46
N ARG A 82 -21.06 2.38 -12.47
CA ARG A 82 -19.91 1.89 -11.70
C ARG A 82 -18.58 2.44 -12.23
N GLY A 83 -18.49 2.74 -13.51
CA GLY A 83 -17.31 3.31 -14.15
C GLY A 83 -17.17 4.84 -13.98
N ALA A 84 -18.14 5.51 -13.35
CA ALA A 84 -18.16 6.97 -13.23
C ALA A 84 -16.92 7.57 -12.53
N SER A 85 -16.38 6.88 -11.53
CA SER A 85 -15.15 7.28 -10.79
C SER A 85 -13.88 6.79 -11.48
N GLY A 86 -13.97 6.19 -12.67
CA GLY A 86 -12.89 5.55 -13.38
C GLY A 86 -12.80 4.05 -13.11
N VAL A 87 -12.01 3.35 -13.92
CA VAL A 87 -11.82 1.90 -13.82
C VAL A 87 -10.33 1.58 -13.78
N ILE A 88 -9.94 0.66 -12.92
CA ILE A 88 -8.62 0.07 -12.87
C ILE A 88 -8.77 -1.41 -13.22
N GLU A 89 -8.30 -1.77 -14.39
CA GLU A 89 -8.27 -3.14 -14.85
C GLU A 89 -6.89 -3.74 -14.59
N VAL A 90 -6.87 -4.87 -13.94
CA VAL A 90 -5.67 -5.61 -13.56
C VAL A 90 -5.66 -6.94 -14.27
N THR A 91 -4.59 -7.18 -15.01
CA THR A 91 -4.35 -8.48 -15.62
C THR A 91 -3.30 -9.22 -14.81
N THR A 92 -3.61 -10.44 -14.39
CA THR A 92 -2.65 -11.28 -13.66
C THR A 92 -1.85 -12.16 -14.62
N LYS A 93 -0.64 -12.52 -14.19
CA LYS A 93 0.23 -13.43 -14.94
C LYS A 93 -0.41 -14.80 -15.04
N LYS A 94 -0.54 -15.30 -16.26
CA LYS A 94 -1.06 -16.63 -16.58
C LYS A 94 0.05 -17.68 -16.61
N GLY A 95 -0.34 -18.93 -16.57
CA GLY A 95 0.55 -20.02 -16.87
C GLY A 95 1.01 -19.96 -18.33
N MET A 96 2.20 -20.45 -18.59
CA MET A 96 2.76 -20.56 -19.93
C MET A 96 2.90 -22.04 -20.31
N SER A 97 2.72 -22.34 -21.60
CA SER A 97 3.03 -23.69 -22.09
C SER A 97 4.52 -23.99 -21.96
N GLY A 98 4.84 -25.22 -21.62
CA GLY A 98 6.23 -25.66 -21.46
C GLY A 98 6.47 -26.41 -20.15
N ARG A 99 7.73 -26.69 -19.86
CA ARG A 99 8.13 -27.37 -18.63
C ARG A 99 7.76 -26.54 -17.40
N THR A 100 7.43 -27.21 -16.32
CA THR A 100 7.20 -26.56 -15.03
C THR A 100 8.42 -25.74 -14.62
N GLN A 101 8.18 -24.49 -14.32
CA GLN A 101 9.17 -23.56 -13.81
C GLN A 101 8.78 -23.11 -12.42
N VAL A 102 9.79 -22.83 -11.61
CA VAL A 102 9.62 -22.31 -10.25
C VAL A 102 10.30 -20.95 -10.19
N ALA A 103 9.56 -19.94 -9.78
CA ALA A 103 10.08 -18.62 -9.49
C ALA A 103 9.97 -18.31 -8.00
N TYR A 104 11.08 -17.90 -7.42
CA TYR A 104 11.11 -17.43 -6.03
C TYR A 104 11.58 -15.98 -5.99
N ASN A 105 10.83 -15.16 -5.26
CA ASN A 105 11.17 -13.78 -4.96
C ASN A 105 11.15 -13.60 -3.46
N GLY A 106 12.27 -13.16 -2.88
CA GLY A 106 12.40 -12.85 -1.47
C GLY A 106 12.95 -11.46 -1.27
N SER A 107 12.46 -10.75 -0.27
CA SER A 107 13.03 -9.49 0.19
C SER A 107 13.03 -9.42 1.70
N PHE A 108 14.07 -8.81 2.22
CA PHE A 108 14.24 -8.55 3.65
C PHE A 108 14.51 -7.06 3.83
N GLY A 109 13.81 -6.43 4.74
CA GLY A 109 13.91 -5.01 5.02
C GLY A 109 14.04 -4.73 6.51
N ILE A 110 14.79 -3.68 6.85
CA ILE A 110 14.89 -3.14 8.21
C ILE A 110 14.33 -1.72 8.16
N SER A 111 13.35 -1.44 9.00
CA SER A 111 12.72 -0.13 9.13
C SER A 111 13.13 0.50 10.45
N THR A 112 13.75 1.67 10.38
CA THR A 112 14.14 2.45 11.56
C THR A 112 13.62 3.86 11.43
N VAL A 113 13.45 4.55 12.56
CA VAL A 113 13.07 5.97 12.55
C VAL A 113 14.21 6.78 11.98
N TYR A 114 13.97 7.49 10.88
CA TYR A 114 14.97 8.30 10.20
C TYR A 114 15.32 9.56 10.97
N LYS A 115 14.34 10.20 11.62
CA LYS A 115 14.53 11.47 12.31
C LYS A 115 13.50 11.65 13.41
N ASN A 116 14.00 11.99 14.58
CA ASN A 116 13.20 12.30 15.75
C ASN A 116 12.94 13.82 15.84
N LEU A 117 11.85 14.16 16.47
CA LEU A 117 11.58 15.56 16.83
C LEU A 117 12.56 15.99 17.93
N LYS A 118 13.15 17.15 17.78
CA LYS A 118 13.94 17.75 18.86
C LYS A 118 13.00 18.26 19.93
N MET A 119 12.90 17.52 21.02
CA MET A 119 12.16 17.92 22.23
C MET A 119 13.14 18.26 23.35
N LEU A 120 12.69 19.05 24.30
CA LEU A 120 13.49 19.34 25.49
C LEU A 120 13.60 18.07 26.34
N SER A 121 14.79 17.76 26.77
CA SER A 121 14.99 16.76 27.81
C SER A 121 14.44 17.24 29.15
N GLY A 122 14.23 16.36 30.10
CA GLY A 122 13.75 16.76 31.44
C GLY A 122 14.68 17.77 32.09
N ASP A 123 15.99 17.60 31.91
CA ASP A 123 16.99 18.54 32.48
C ASP A 123 16.97 19.91 31.80
N GLU A 124 16.83 19.94 30.47
CA GLU A 124 16.67 21.20 29.74
C GLU A 124 15.37 21.89 30.10
N PHE A 125 14.27 21.14 30.25
CA PHE A 125 12.99 21.69 30.68
C PHE A 125 13.08 22.33 32.07
N ARG A 126 13.75 21.67 33.04
CA ARG A 126 13.97 22.21 34.40
C ARG A 126 14.77 23.51 34.34
N ARG A 127 15.83 23.52 33.55
CA ARG A 127 16.66 24.72 33.39
C ARG A 127 15.85 25.86 32.83
N VAL A 128 15.12 25.68 31.76
CA VAL A 128 14.27 26.72 31.13
C VAL A 128 13.17 27.20 32.10
N ALA A 129 12.54 26.29 32.84
CA ALA A 129 11.54 26.64 33.82
C ALA A 129 12.12 27.52 34.94
N SER A 130 13.30 27.14 35.45
CA SER A 130 14.02 27.94 36.46
C SER A 130 14.41 29.33 35.95
N GLU A 131 14.95 29.42 34.74
CA GLU A 131 15.31 30.70 34.11
C GLU A 131 14.12 31.62 33.91
N ARG A 132 12.93 31.06 33.72
CA ARG A 132 11.66 31.81 33.50
C ARG A 132 10.84 32.00 34.78
N GLY A 133 11.32 31.51 35.91
CA GLY A 133 10.60 31.61 37.19
C GLY A 133 9.28 30.80 37.23
N ILE A 134 9.18 29.76 36.38
CA ILE A 134 7.98 28.89 36.34
C ILE A 134 8.14 27.80 37.39
N SER A 135 7.19 27.76 38.33
CA SER A 135 7.13 26.67 39.32
C SER A 135 6.59 25.40 38.66
N ILE A 136 7.36 24.32 38.72
CA ILE A 136 7.00 23.02 38.20
C ILE A 136 6.94 21.98 39.33
N LEU A 137 6.00 21.03 39.22
CA LEU A 137 6.00 19.85 40.08
C LEU A 137 6.98 18.83 39.49
N ASP A 138 8.23 18.87 39.92
CA ASP A 138 9.29 18.04 39.43
C ASP A 138 9.45 16.78 40.29
N LYS A 139 9.40 15.60 39.66
CA LYS A 139 9.63 14.29 40.29
C LYS A 139 11.01 13.69 39.92
N GLY A 140 11.87 14.46 39.27
CA GLY A 140 13.24 14.06 38.92
C GLY A 140 13.38 13.12 37.72
N ASN A 141 12.30 12.85 37.01
CA ASN A 141 12.36 11.94 35.83
C ASN A 141 12.94 12.64 34.61
N ASN A 142 13.72 11.90 33.82
CA ASN A 142 14.29 12.36 32.56
C ASN A 142 14.19 11.26 31.49
N THR A 143 12.97 10.79 31.27
CA THR A 143 12.68 9.72 30.31
C THR A 143 12.54 10.30 28.91
N ASP A 144 13.26 9.76 27.96
CA ASP A 144 13.09 10.04 26.53
C ASP A 144 11.97 9.14 25.98
N PHE A 145 10.75 9.66 25.99
CA PHE A 145 9.58 8.92 25.53
C PHE A 145 9.64 8.60 24.02
N GLN A 146 10.32 9.39 23.20
CA GLN A 146 10.48 9.06 21.80
C GLN A 146 11.30 7.78 21.65
N LYS A 147 12.40 7.69 22.36
CA LYS A 147 13.28 6.50 22.32
C LYS A 147 12.60 5.26 22.88
N GLU A 148 11.75 5.42 23.90
CA GLU A 148 11.03 4.29 24.51
C GLU A 148 9.96 3.69 23.59
N ILE A 149 9.37 4.49 22.70
CA ILE A 149 8.34 4.01 21.75
C ILE A 149 8.93 3.56 20.41
N GLU A 150 10.20 3.83 20.16
CA GLU A 150 10.85 3.44 18.92
C GLU A 150 11.22 1.96 18.92
N GLN A 151 10.84 1.30 17.85
CA GLN A 151 11.23 -0.08 17.60
C GLN A 151 11.78 -0.22 16.19
N THR A 152 12.83 -1.02 16.06
CA THR A 152 13.30 -1.44 14.74
C THR A 152 12.33 -2.47 14.19
N GLY A 153 11.66 -2.13 13.10
CA GLY A 153 10.80 -3.05 12.38
C GLY A 153 11.63 -3.95 11.46
N LEU A 154 11.36 -5.22 11.48
CA LEU A 154 11.86 -6.18 10.49
C LEU A 154 10.71 -6.48 9.54
N GLN A 155 11.00 -6.46 8.26
CA GLN A 155 10.03 -6.78 7.22
C GLN A 155 10.59 -7.89 6.35
N GLN A 156 9.79 -8.90 6.09
CA GLN A 156 10.17 -9.99 5.19
C GLN A 156 9.02 -10.32 4.25
N ASN A 157 9.37 -10.51 2.98
CA ASN A 157 8.44 -10.93 1.95
C ASN A 157 9.01 -12.15 1.25
N HIS A 158 8.20 -13.18 1.13
CA HIS A 158 8.53 -14.39 0.40
C HIS A 158 7.41 -14.72 -0.56
N HIS A 159 7.74 -14.93 -1.81
CA HIS A 159 6.78 -15.29 -2.85
C HIS A 159 7.37 -16.40 -3.71
N ILE A 160 6.63 -17.49 -3.84
CA ILE A 160 6.97 -18.61 -4.70
C ILE A 160 5.85 -18.84 -5.72
N ALA A 161 6.21 -19.04 -6.96
CA ALA A 161 5.26 -19.32 -8.03
C ALA A 161 5.72 -20.53 -8.84
N PHE A 162 4.77 -21.42 -9.11
CA PHE A 162 4.93 -22.57 -10.00
C PHE A 162 4.06 -22.33 -11.22
N TYR A 163 4.64 -22.45 -12.41
CA TYR A 163 3.89 -22.28 -13.64
C TYR A 163 4.43 -23.20 -14.73
N GLY A 164 3.54 -23.62 -15.61
CA GLY A 164 3.86 -24.52 -16.69
C GLY A 164 2.61 -24.91 -17.46
N GLY A 165 2.71 -25.85 -18.36
CA GLY A 165 1.57 -26.33 -19.11
C GLY A 165 1.95 -27.10 -20.38
N SER A 166 0.92 -27.51 -21.08
CA SER A 166 0.98 -28.11 -22.41
C SER A 166 0.50 -27.11 -23.48
N SER A 167 0.37 -27.56 -24.72
CA SER A 167 -0.27 -26.77 -25.78
C SER A 167 -1.76 -26.54 -25.55
N GLU A 168 -2.40 -27.37 -24.73
CA GLU A 168 -3.85 -27.32 -24.48
C GLU A 168 -4.22 -26.73 -23.14
N SER A 169 -3.33 -26.80 -22.15
CA SER A 169 -3.60 -26.32 -20.79
C SER A 169 -2.36 -25.67 -20.18
N SER A 170 -2.58 -24.60 -19.44
CA SER A 170 -1.52 -23.96 -18.66
C SER A 170 -2.00 -23.72 -17.23
N TYR A 171 -1.07 -23.72 -16.30
CA TYR A 171 -1.36 -23.48 -14.89
C TYR A 171 -0.33 -22.52 -14.28
N ARG A 172 -0.79 -21.78 -13.31
CA ARG A 172 0.04 -20.97 -12.41
C ARG A 172 -0.53 -21.07 -11.00
N VAL A 173 0.32 -21.40 -10.06
CA VAL A 173 0.01 -21.41 -8.62
C VAL A 173 1.07 -20.58 -7.93
N SER A 174 0.66 -19.65 -7.08
CA SER A 174 1.57 -18.82 -6.30
C SER A 174 1.18 -18.81 -4.83
N LEU A 175 2.20 -18.67 -3.99
CA LEU A 175 2.06 -18.51 -2.54
C LEU A 175 2.93 -17.33 -2.13
N GLY A 176 2.34 -16.41 -1.38
CA GLY A 176 3.04 -15.25 -0.82
C GLY A 176 2.91 -15.20 0.69
N PHE A 177 3.99 -14.84 1.36
CA PHE A 177 4.03 -14.52 2.78
C PHE A 177 4.64 -13.14 2.95
N MET A 178 4.03 -12.31 3.77
CA MET A 178 4.47 -10.94 4.07
C MET A 178 4.29 -10.69 5.56
N ASP A 179 5.36 -10.24 6.22
CA ASP A 179 5.39 -9.86 7.62
C ASP A 179 6.10 -8.50 7.78
#